data_095800e0df02290fd4c0a8ecbac5737c
#
_entry.id   095800e0df02290fd4c0a8ecbac5737c
#
_cell.length_a   1.000
_cell.length_b   1.000
_cell.length_c   1.000
_cell.angle_alpha   90.00
_cell.angle_beta   90.00
_cell.angle_gamma   90.00
#
_symmetry.space_group_name_H-M   'P 1'
#
loop_
_entity.id
_entity.type
_entity.pdbx_description
1 polymer ?
#
loop_
_entity_poly.entity_id
_entity_poly.type
_entity_poly.pdbx_seq_one_letter_code
_entity_poly.pdbx_strand_id
1 'polypeptide(L)'
;MTIPGVHLTRIGKGNFLLEPLRSMNIRDQDTLMRDVVAQVQQEQGLRLYYDLNGVPVIDPVYYGWLDKLARTCQALNIKMICINMQPTAAFTLSKFLTDMPVFETALGVPD
;
A
#
# COMPACT_ATOMS: atom_id res chain seq x y z
N MET A 1 -7.54 -15.43 2.39
CA MET A 1 -8.57 -14.85 1.50
C MET A 1 -7.93 -14.29 0.26
N THR A 2 -8.54 -14.52 -0.89
CA THR A 2 -8.01 -14.05 -2.16
C THR A 2 -8.70 -12.75 -2.55
N ILE A 3 -7.92 -11.68 -2.73
CA ILE A 3 -8.41 -10.40 -3.21
C ILE A 3 -7.86 -10.22 -4.62
N PRO A 4 -8.72 -10.05 -5.64
CA PRO A 4 -8.22 -9.90 -7.01
C PRO A 4 -7.23 -8.73 -7.14
N GLY A 5 -6.10 -9.00 -7.79
CA GLY A 5 -5.10 -7.98 -8.06
C GLY A 5 -4.04 -7.76 -7.00
N VAL A 6 -4.18 -8.35 -5.82
CA VAL A 6 -3.17 -8.23 -4.77
C VAL A 6 -2.98 -9.56 -4.05
N HIS A 7 -1.79 -9.71 -3.49
CA HIS A 7 -1.50 -10.81 -2.56
C HIS A 7 -1.35 -10.19 -1.18
N LEU A 8 -2.25 -10.54 -0.27
CA LEU A 8 -2.26 -10.01 1.10
C LEU A 8 -1.93 -11.15 2.06
N THR A 9 -0.84 -10.99 2.79
CA THR A 9 -0.30 -12.04 3.67
C THR A 9 -0.11 -11.49 5.08
N ARG A 10 -0.56 -12.24 6.07
CA ARG A 10 -0.24 -11.94 7.45
C ARG A 10 1.20 -12.39 7.72
N ILE A 11 2.05 -11.46 8.19
CA ILE A 11 3.49 -11.71 8.38
C ILE A 11 3.94 -11.59 9.82
N GLY A 12 3.02 -11.70 10.76
CA GLY A 12 3.34 -11.61 12.16
C GLY A 12 2.18 -11.03 12.92
N LYS A 13 2.38 -10.76 14.18
CA LYS A 13 1.31 -10.29 15.04
C LYS A 13 0.93 -8.85 14.66
N GLY A 14 -0.25 -8.69 14.09
CA GLY A 14 -0.75 -7.39 13.70
C GLY A 14 -0.13 -6.82 12.43
N ASN A 15 0.74 -7.56 11.74
CA ASN A 15 1.41 -7.08 10.53
C ASN A 15 0.92 -7.80 9.29
N PHE A 16 0.68 -7.03 8.22
CA PHE A 16 0.27 -7.56 6.93
C PHE A 16 1.18 -7.05 5.83
N LEU A 17 1.42 -7.89 4.82
CA LEU A 17 2.17 -7.52 3.64
C LEU A 17 1.25 -7.56 2.43
N LEU A 18 1.17 -6.45 1.71
CA LEU A 18 0.42 -6.36 0.46
C LEU A 18 1.41 -6.29 -0.70
N GLU A 19 1.26 -7.23 -1.62
CA GLU A 19 2.06 -7.28 -2.83
C GLU A 19 1.13 -7.08 -4.02
N PRO A 20 1.23 -5.94 -4.74
CA PRO A 20 0.39 -5.73 -5.91
C PRO A 20 0.79 -6.69 -7.03
N LEU A 21 -0.21 -7.28 -7.69
CA LEU A 21 -0.01 -8.18 -8.81
C LEU A 21 -0.20 -7.42 -10.12
N ARG A 22 0.26 -8.00 -11.23
CA ARG A 22 0.05 -7.41 -12.56
C ARG A 22 -1.43 -7.24 -12.89
N SER A 23 -2.27 -8.11 -12.32
CA SER A 23 -3.71 -8.06 -12.54
C SER A 23 -4.42 -7.00 -11.71
N MET A 24 -3.69 -6.24 -10.87
CA MET A 24 -4.31 -5.20 -10.09
C MET A 24 -4.94 -4.14 -10.99
N ASN A 25 -6.23 -3.89 -10.78
CA ASN A 25 -6.97 -2.93 -11.57
C ASN A 25 -7.25 -1.68 -10.75
N ILE A 26 -6.48 -0.63 -11.02
CA ILE A 26 -6.58 0.62 -10.28
C ILE A 26 -7.88 1.36 -10.55
N ARG A 27 -8.61 1.00 -11.62
CA ARG A 27 -9.93 1.58 -11.90
C ARG A 27 -10.96 1.12 -10.87
N ASP A 28 -10.75 -0.05 -10.27
CA ASP A 28 -11.64 -0.58 -9.22
C ASP A 28 -11.05 -0.33 -7.83
N GLN A 29 -10.33 0.78 -7.68
CA GLN A 29 -9.60 1.05 -6.43
C GLN A 29 -10.49 1.13 -5.20
N ASP A 30 -11.72 1.58 -5.34
CA ASP A 30 -12.64 1.66 -4.18
C ASP A 30 -12.99 0.27 -3.66
N THR A 31 -13.29 -0.67 -4.55
CA THR A 31 -13.56 -2.06 -4.17
C THR A 31 -12.32 -2.71 -3.60
N LEU A 32 -11.19 -2.51 -4.27
CA LEU A 32 -9.92 -3.08 -3.83
C LEU A 32 -9.53 -2.57 -2.44
N MET A 33 -9.64 -1.28 -2.22
CA MET A 33 -9.35 -0.67 -0.91
C MET A 33 -10.25 -1.25 0.17
N ARG A 34 -11.55 -1.35 -0.12
CA ARG A 34 -12.52 -1.87 0.83
C ARG A 34 -12.16 -3.31 1.22
N ASP A 35 -11.85 -4.14 0.25
CA ASP A 35 -11.53 -5.55 0.50
C ASP A 35 -10.24 -5.71 1.30
N VAL A 36 -9.21 -4.95 0.97
CA VAL A 36 -7.93 -4.99 1.68
C VAL A 36 -8.12 -4.53 3.13
N VAL A 37 -8.74 -3.38 3.31
CA VAL A 37 -8.90 -2.79 4.65
C VAL A 37 -9.81 -3.65 5.52
N ALA A 38 -10.88 -4.21 4.95
CA ALA A 38 -11.78 -5.08 5.69
C ALA A 38 -11.03 -6.33 6.18
N GLN A 39 -10.19 -6.92 5.35
CA GLN A 39 -9.42 -8.10 5.73
C GLN A 39 -8.43 -7.80 6.85
N VAL A 40 -7.69 -6.70 6.71
CA VAL A 40 -6.72 -6.28 7.73
C VAL A 40 -7.42 -5.99 9.05
N GLN A 41 -8.53 -5.26 9.01
CA GLN A 41 -9.28 -4.90 10.20
C GLN A 41 -9.90 -6.12 10.86
N GLN A 42 -10.45 -7.05 10.08
CA GLN A 42 -11.07 -8.27 10.59
C GLN A 42 -10.06 -9.12 11.37
N GLU A 43 -8.81 -9.12 10.96
CA GLU A 43 -7.76 -9.87 11.64
C GLU A 43 -6.96 -9.00 12.61
N GLN A 44 -7.51 -7.85 12.98
CA GLN A 44 -6.91 -6.94 13.97
C GLN A 44 -5.51 -6.47 13.59
N GLY A 45 -5.32 -6.18 12.31
CA GLY A 45 -4.05 -5.67 11.81
C GLY A 45 -3.76 -4.28 12.33
N LEU A 46 -2.49 -4.02 12.66
CA LEU A 46 -2.00 -2.74 13.15
C LEU A 46 -1.13 -2.04 12.12
N ARG A 47 -0.49 -2.80 11.24
CA ARG A 47 0.41 -2.28 10.22
C ARG A 47 0.18 -2.99 8.90
N LEU A 48 0.19 -2.21 7.83
CA LEU A 48 0.10 -2.72 6.47
C LEU A 48 1.36 -2.29 5.72
N TYR A 49 2.19 -3.25 5.37
CA TYR A 49 3.38 -3.02 4.55
C TYR A 49 3.01 -3.19 3.09
N TYR A 50 3.16 -2.12 2.33
CA TYR A 50 2.86 -2.12 0.89
C TYR A 50 4.16 -2.26 0.12
N ASP A 51 4.33 -3.38 -0.58
CA ASP A 51 5.56 -3.68 -1.30
C ASP A 51 5.57 -3.02 -2.67
N LEU A 52 6.49 -2.08 -2.87
CA LEU A 52 6.65 -1.37 -4.13
C LEU A 52 7.73 -1.98 -5.02
N ASN A 53 8.23 -3.15 -4.66
CA ASN A 53 9.33 -3.77 -5.41
C ASN A 53 8.97 -4.00 -6.88
N GLY A 54 7.73 -4.31 -7.20
CA GLY A 54 7.26 -4.52 -8.57
C GLY A 54 6.70 -3.28 -9.24
N VAL A 55 6.88 -2.08 -8.66
CA VAL A 55 6.29 -0.83 -9.15
C VAL A 55 7.41 0.13 -9.56
N PRO A 56 7.87 0.10 -10.82
CA PRO A 56 9.00 0.93 -11.24
C PRO A 56 8.66 2.41 -11.39
N VAL A 57 7.39 2.75 -11.57
CA VAL A 57 6.93 4.12 -11.77
C VAL A 57 5.72 4.39 -10.90
N ILE A 58 5.74 5.52 -10.19
CA ILE A 58 4.57 6.00 -9.45
C ILE A 58 4.14 7.30 -10.12
N ASP A 59 3.09 7.21 -10.94
CA ASP A 59 2.48 8.38 -11.57
C ASP A 59 1.40 8.96 -10.63
N PRO A 60 0.79 10.12 -10.97
CA PRO A 60 -0.22 10.71 -10.11
C PRO A 60 -1.43 9.79 -9.85
N VAL A 61 -1.81 8.94 -10.79
CA VAL A 61 -2.93 8.01 -10.60
C VAL A 61 -2.57 6.95 -9.57
N TYR A 62 -1.39 6.36 -9.69
CA TYR A 62 -0.92 5.36 -8.73
C TYR A 62 -0.72 5.98 -7.35
N TYR A 63 -0.15 7.18 -7.31
CA TYR A 63 0.00 7.88 -6.03
C TYR A 63 -1.35 8.13 -5.37
N GLY A 64 -2.36 8.51 -6.15
CA GLY A 64 -3.72 8.70 -5.63
C GLY A 64 -4.28 7.44 -4.97
N TRP A 65 -4.00 6.28 -5.56
CA TRP A 65 -4.37 4.99 -4.98
C TRP A 65 -3.65 4.77 -3.63
N LEU A 66 -2.33 4.98 -3.58
CA LEU A 66 -1.56 4.81 -2.35
C LEU A 66 -2.05 5.78 -1.26
N ASP A 67 -2.30 7.02 -1.63
CA ASP A 67 -2.77 8.04 -0.69
C ASP A 67 -4.14 7.69 -0.13
N LYS A 68 -5.06 7.25 -0.97
CA LYS A 68 -6.41 6.85 -0.56
C LYS A 68 -6.35 5.68 0.41
N LEU A 69 -5.54 4.67 0.08
CA LEU A 69 -5.37 3.51 0.95
C LEU A 69 -4.78 3.92 2.30
N ALA A 70 -3.76 4.76 2.28
CA ALA A 70 -3.09 5.22 3.49
C ALA A 70 -4.02 6.02 4.39
N ARG A 71 -4.82 6.90 3.82
CA ARG A 71 -5.78 7.71 4.59
C ARG A 71 -6.87 6.85 5.21
N THR A 72 -7.33 5.85 4.48
CA THR A 72 -8.33 4.93 5.00
C THR A 72 -7.76 4.09 6.15
N CYS A 73 -6.55 3.58 5.98
CA CYS A 73 -5.86 2.87 7.05
C CYS A 73 -5.70 3.75 8.29
N GLN A 74 -5.26 4.99 8.10
CA GLN A 74 -5.06 5.93 9.19
C GLN A 74 -6.36 6.15 9.98
N ALA A 75 -7.48 6.27 9.29
CA ALA A 75 -8.79 6.44 9.94
C ALA A 75 -9.17 5.24 10.81
N LEU A 76 -8.60 4.09 10.54
CA LEU A 76 -8.88 2.84 11.27
C LEU A 76 -7.73 2.45 12.20
N ASN A 77 -6.79 3.36 12.46
CA ASN A 77 -5.63 3.12 13.31
C ASN A 77 -4.73 2.00 12.77
N ILE A 78 -4.65 1.88 11.46
CA ILE A 78 -3.73 0.98 10.78
C ILE A 78 -2.64 1.86 10.16
N LYS A 79 -1.38 1.57 10.47
CA LYS A 79 -0.26 2.32 9.91
C LYS A 79 0.15 1.68 8.58
N MET A 80 0.14 2.47 7.50
CA MET A 80 0.61 2.00 6.20
C MET A 80 2.05 2.43 5.98
N ILE A 81 2.89 1.47 5.62
CA ILE A 81 4.31 1.69 5.34
C ILE A 81 4.62 1.14 3.96
N CYS A 82 5.08 2.00 3.05
CA CYS A 82 5.53 1.57 1.73
C CYS A 82 6.99 1.13 1.82
N ILE A 83 7.29 -0.05 1.31
CA ILE A 83 8.62 -0.64 1.39
C ILE A 83 9.16 -0.92 -0.01
N ASN A 84 10.47 -1.04 -0.12
CA ASN A 84 11.17 -1.42 -1.35
C ASN A 84 10.89 -0.47 -2.53
N MET A 85 10.74 0.83 -2.26
CA MET A 85 10.52 1.81 -3.32
C MET A 85 11.73 1.86 -4.24
N GLN A 86 11.49 1.65 -5.55
CA GLN A 86 12.56 1.70 -6.55
C GLN A 86 13.00 3.14 -6.79
N PRO A 87 14.29 3.38 -7.12
CA PRO A 87 14.77 4.73 -7.41
C PRO A 87 13.98 5.42 -8.53
N THR A 88 13.59 4.67 -9.57
CA THR A 88 12.77 5.22 -10.66
C THR A 88 11.40 5.68 -10.17
N ALA A 89 10.80 4.94 -9.25
CA ALA A 89 9.52 5.32 -8.66
C ALA A 89 9.68 6.57 -7.80
N ALA A 90 10.72 6.63 -6.99
CA ALA A 90 11.01 7.80 -6.16
C ALA A 90 11.23 9.04 -7.02
N PHE A 91 11.94 8.90 -8.14
CA PHE A 91 12.21 10.00 -9.04
C PHE A 91 10.92 10.55 -9.67
N THR A 92 10.05 9.68 -10.19
CA THR A 92 8.79 10.14 -10.77
C THR A 92 7.88 10.76 -9.73
N LEU A 93 7.86 10.20 -8.53
CA LEU A 93 7.08 10.74 -7.41
C LEU A 93 7.52 12.16 -7.04
N SER A 94 8.83 12.41 -7.00
CA SER A 94 9.38 13.71 -6.62
C SER A 94 8.97 14.84 -7.56
N LYS A 95 8.55 14.51 -8.78
CA LYS A 95 8.19 15.52 -9.78
C LYS A 95 6.85 16.18 -9.52
N PHE A 96 5.96 15.54 -8.77
CA PHE A 96 4.64 16.13 -8.53
C PHE A 96 4.25 16.23 -7.06
N LEU A 97 5.00 15.61 -6.15
CA LEU A 97 4.70 15.74 -4.73
C LEU A 97 4.96 17.15 -4.23
N THR A 98 3.96 17.73 -3.57
CA THR A 98 4.08 19.05 -2.94
C THR A 98 4.09 18.94 -1.42
N ASP A 99 3.49 17.89 -0.86
CA ASP A 99 3.39 17.68 0.57
C ASP A 99 3.92 16.30 0.94
N MET A 100 4.19 16.09 2.22
CA MET A 100 4.60 14.78 2.72
C MET A 100 3.47 13.77 2.55
N PRO A 101 3.78 12.54 2.10
CA PRO A 101 2.77 11.49 2.01
C PRO A 101 2.21 11.14 3.39
N VAL A 102 0.97 10.66 3.41
CA VAL A 102 0.35 10.15 4.63
C VAL A 102 0.99 8.83 5.06
N PHE A 103 1.38 8.00 4.09
CA PHE A 103 2.07 6.74 4.39
C PHE A 103 3.52 7.00 4.79
N GLU A 104 4.07 6.10 5.59
CA GLU A 104 5.50 6.08 5.90
C GLU A 104 6.24 5.28 4.84
N THR A 105 7.56 5.43 4.80
CA THR A 105 8.42 4.64 3.91
C THR A 105 9.50 3.95 4.72
N ALA A 106 9.91 2.77 4.26
CA ALA A 106 11.02 2.03 4.86
C ALA A 106 11.70 1.20 3.79
N LEU A 107 12.91 0.72 4.07
CA LEU A 107 13.65 -0.09 3.11
C LEU A 107 13.03 -1.47 2.93
N GLY A 108 12.45 -2.02 3.99
CA GLY A 108 11.81 -3.32 3.97
C GLY A 108 11.05 -3.56 5.26
N VAL A 109 10.53 -4.78 5.41
CA VAL A 109 9.85 -5.19 6.64
C VAL A 109 10.92 -5.35 7.72
N PRO A 110 10.74 -4.75 8.92
CA PRO A 110 11.69 -4.94 10.01
C PRO A 110 11.66 -6.38 10.51
N ASP A 111 12.80 -6.82 10.99
CA ASP A 111 12.97 -8.17 11.55
C ASP A 111 12.20 -8.34 12.86
#